data_34ad6f5be68a580db32a49e77421fdbf
#
_entry.id   34ad6f5be68a580db32a49e77421fdbf
#
_cell.length_a   1.000
_cell.length_b   1.000
_cell.length_c   1.000
_cell.angle_alpha   90.00
_cell.angle_beta   90.00
_cell.angle_gamma   90.00
#
_symmetry.space_group_name_H-M   'P 1'
#
loop_
_entity.id
_entity.type
_entity.pdbx_description
1 polymer ?
#
loop_
_entity_poly.entity_id
_entity_poly.type
_entity_poly.pdbx_seq_one_letter_code
_entity_poly.pdbx_strand_id
1 'polypeptide(L)'
;MRKCAKSKGMHIIAGYAESVHIPGKMYNSCIFIDDNGSVIGNMRKVNAWGTEKLKFCEGDSFPVINTKFGKIGMLICYDVEFPEPSRIEALKGAELVFCSAVWSIPAARRWDVDLAGNALFNLMFMAGSNPVEDNCCGTSKIVGPDGEVRAEASKTEEELLVCDIDMNEVLKV
;
A
#
# COMPACT_ATOMS: atom_id res chain seq x y z
N MET A 1 -2.99 5.64 -16.51
CA MET A 1 -3.13 6.17 -15.14
C MET A 1 -3.05 7.70 -15.06
N ARG A 2 -1.97 8.41 -15.48
CA ARG A 2 -1.81 9.88 -15.36
C ARG A 2 -2.96 10.70 -15.97
N LYS A 3 -3.38 10.36 -17.20
CA LYS A 3 -4.53 11.03 -17.85
C LYS A 3 -5.85 10.79 -17.10
N CYS A 4 -6.04 9.60 -16.55
CA CYS A 4 -7.21 9.24 -15.75
C CYS A 4 -7.23 10.04 -14.44
N ALA A 5 -6.12 10.07 -13.68
CA ALA A 5 -5.97 10.86 -12.48
C ALA A 5 -6.39 12.32 -12.71
N LYS A 6 -5.84 12.95 -13.76
CA LYS A 6 -6.15 14.33 -14.13
C LYS A 6 -7.62 14.51 -14.54
N SER A 7 -8.16 13.62 -15.38
CA SER A 7 -9.53 13.77 -15.89
C SER A 7 -10.61 13.55 -14.84
N LYS A 8 -10.29 12.78 -13.78
CA LYS A 8 -11.20 12.47 -12.68
C LYS A 8 -10.93 13.30 -11.42
N GLY A 9 -9.86 14.10 -11.41
CA GLY A 9 -9.46 14.88 -10.25
C GLY A 9 -9.12 14.01 -9.02
N MET A 10 -8.51 12.84 -9.23
CA MET A 10 -8.25 11.85 -8.20
C MET A 10 -6.76 11.48 -8.09
N HIS A 11 -6.31 11.16 -6.89
CA HIS A 11 -5.00 10.56 -6.68
C HIS A 11 -5.06 9.06 -7.01
N ILE A 12 -3.96 8.51 -7.52
CA ILE A 12 -3.85 7.07 -7.84
C ILE A 12 -2.55 6.54 -7.25
N ILE A 13 -2.66 5.44 -6.50
CA ILE A 13 -1.52 4.62 -6.08
C ILE A 13 -1.66 3.27 -6.76
N ALA A 14 -0.60 2.81 -7.45
CA ALA A 14 -0.65 1.55 -8.19
C ALA A 14 0.69 0.86 -8.27
N GLY A 15 0.68 -0.48 -8.08
CA GLY A 15 1.85 -1.34 -8.30
C GLY A 15 2.16 -1.53 -9.78
N TYR A 16 3.44 -1.66 -10.12
CA TYR A 16 3.91 -1.92 -11.48
C TYR A 16 5.32 -2.50 -11.51
N ALA A 17 5.66 -3.18 -12.62
CA ALA A 17 7.04 -3.58 -12.88
C ALA A 17 7.80 -2.39 -13.50
N GLU A 18 8.76 -1.87 -12.75
CA GLU A 18 9.59 -0.74 -13.18
C GLU A 18 10.81 -1.24 -13.95
N SER A 19 10.94 -0.82 -15.20
CA SER A 19 12.17 -1.00 -15.99
C SER A 19 13.01 0.27 -15.94
N VAL A 20 14.29 0.13 -15.70
CA VAL A 20 15.27 1.22 -15.73
C VAL A 20 16.19 1.10 -16.93
N HIS A 21 16.94 2.17 -17.25
CA HIS A 21 17.83 2.19 -18.43
C HIS A 21 19.02 1.21 -18.38
N ILE A 22 19.15 0.44 -17.29
CA ILE A 22 20.19 -0.58 -17.13
C ILE A 22 19.61 -1.93 -17.56
N PRO A 23 20.13 -2.57 -18.64
CA PRO A 23 19.64 -3.87 -19.08
C PRO A 23 19.64 -4.91 -17.97
N GLY A 24 18.54 -5.65 -17.84
CA GLY A 24 18.36 -6.69 -16.82
C GLY A 24 18.01 -6.19 -15.43
N LYS A 25 17.96 -4.87 -15.18
CA LYS A 25 17.46 -4.31 -13.90
C LYS A 25 15.99 -3.98 -13.97
N MET A 26 15.22 -4.64 -13.11
CA MET A 26 13.80 -4.39 -12.90
C MET A 26 13.52 -4.24 -11.42
N TYR A 27 12.48 -3.48 -11.07
CA TYR A 27 11.98 -3.34 -9.70
C TYR A 27 10.47 -3.64 -9.65
N ASN A 28 10.03 -4.21 -8.55
CA ASN A 28 8.62 -4.22 -8.17
C ASN A 28 8.34 -2.88 -7.47
N SER A 29 7.54 -2.02 -8.09
CA SER A 29 7.41 -0.62 -7.67
C SER A 29 5.95 -0.22 -7.49
N CYS A 30 5.72 0.79 -6.67
CA CYS A 30 4.44 1.44 -6.48
C CYS A 30 4.58 2.93 -6.81
N ILE A 31 3.74 3.43 -7.72
CA ILE A 31 3.72 4.83 -8.16
C ILE A 31 2.58 5.58 -7.49
N PHE A 32 2.84 6.83 -7.10
CA PHE A 32 1.82 7.75 -6.61
C PHE A 32 1.66 8.92 -7.58
N ILE A 33 0.44 9.08 -8.08
CA ILE A 33 0.06 10.10 -9.07
C ILE A 33 -0.98 11.02 -8.42
N ASP A 34 -0.77 12.34 -8.52
CA ASP A 34 -1.71 13.34 -8.02
C ASP A 34 -2.89 13.59 -8.98
N ASP A 35 -3.85 14.39 -8.54
CA ASP A 35 -5.04 14.79 -9.28
C ASP A 35 -4.77 15.69 -10.50
N ASN A 36 -3.54 16.19 -10.67
CA ASN A 36 -3.07 16.87 -11.88
C ASN A 36 -2.44 15.90 -12.89
N GLY A 37 -2.29 14.63 -12.50
CA GLY A 37 -1.63 13.59 -13.30
C GLY A 37 -0.10 13.64 -13.20
N SER A 38 0.46 14.33 -12.21
CA SER A 38 1.90 14.34 -11.93
C SER A 38 2.30 13.15 -11.05
N VAL A 39 3.45 12.57 -11.31
CA VAL A 39 4.04 11.56 -10.43
C VAL A 39 4.66 12.30 -9.25
N ILE A 40 4.15 12.07 -8.05
CA ILE A 40 4.59 12.71 -6.81
C ILE A 40 5.35 11.77 -5.89
N GLY A 41 5.33 10.46 -6.17
CA GLY A 41 6.07 9.45 -5.43
C GLY A 41 6.29 8.19 -6.23
N ASN A 42 7.37 7.49 -5.91
CA ASN A 42 7.68 6.13 -6.38
C ASN A 42 8.40 5.39 -5.26
N MET A 43 7.91 4.20 -4.93
CA MET A 43 8.54 3.31 -3.97
C MET A 43 8.91 2.01 -4.67
N ARG A 44 10.10 1.49 -4.42
CA ARG A 44 10.54 0.17 -4.86
C ARG A 44 10.47 -0.80 -3.70
N LYS A 45 9.88 -1.96 -3.91
CA LYS A 45 9.76 -3.00 -2.89
C LYS A 45 11.11 -3.31 -2.28
N VAL A 46 11.19 -3.25 -0.95
CA VAL A 46 12.44 -3.50 -0.21
C VAL A 46 12.58 -4.98 0.15
N ASN A 47 11.50 -5.59 0.64
CA ASN A 47 11.50 -6.98 1.06
C ASN A 47 10.93 -7.89 -0.04
N ALA A 48 11.79 -8.44 -0.89
CA ALA A 48 11.38 -9.34 -1.96
C ALA A 48 10.90 -10.70 -1.41
N TRP A 49 9.76 -11.20 -1.90
CA TRP A 49 9.19 -12.49 -1.53
C TRP A 49 9.65 -13.62 -2.47
N GLY A 50 10.16 -14.71 -1.90
CA GLY A 50 10.42 -15.95 -2.65
C GLY A 50 11.23 -15.74 -3.93
N THR A 51 10.67 -16.13 -5.06
CA THR A 51 11.33 -16.03 -6.40
C THR A 51 11.39 -14.62 -6.97
N GLU A 52 10.78 -13.62 -6.36
CA GLU A 52 10.93 -12.22 -6.76
C GLU A 52 12.40 -11.80 -6.77
N LYS A 53 13.20 -12.33 -5.83
CA LYS A 53 14.65 -12.08 -5.72
C LYS A 53 15.44 -12.46 -6.98
N LEU A 54 14.88 -13.32 -7.83
CA LEU A 54 15.50 -13.72 -9.10
C LEU A 54 15.17 -12.76 -10.26
N LYS A 55 14.17 -11.91 -10.10
CA LYS A 55 13.60 -11.06 -11.16
C LYS A 55 13.75 -9.57 -10.88
N PHE A 56 13.59 -9.17 -9.62
CA PHE A 56 13.56 -7.79 -9.21
C PHE A 56 14.72 -7.44 -8.28
N CYS A 57 15.29 -6.26 -8.49
CA CYS A 57 16.20 -5.65 -7.55
C CYS A 57 15.41 -5.12 -6.34
N GLU A 58 16.02 -5.13 -5.18
CA GLU A 58 15.46 -4.55 -3.97
C GLU A 58 15.51 -3.03 -3.99
N GLY A 59 14.50 -2.38 -3.40
CA GLY A 59 14.51 -0.97 -3.07
C GLY A 59 15.33 -0.70 -1.81
N ASP A 60 15.44 0.57 -1.43
CA ASP A 60 16.30 1.02 -0.35
C ASP A 60 15.61 1.97 0.63
N SER A 61 14.33 2.28 0.41
CA SER A 61 13.66 3.31 1.20
C SER A 61 12.14 3.15 1.22
N PHE A 62 11.54 3.70 2.28
CA PHE A 62 10.10 3.81 2.49
C PHE A 62 9.74 5.31 2.48
N PRO A 63 9.30 5.85 1.34
CA PRO A 63 9.00 7.27 1.19
C PRO A 63 7.64 7.62 1.80
N VAL A 64 7.55 8.79 2.41
CA VAL A 64 6.29 9.41 2.84
C VAL A 64 6.08 10.69 2.03
N ILE A 65 4.93 10.81 1.40
CA ILE A 65 4.59 11.87 0.44
C ILE A 65 3.61 12.84 1.09
N ASN A 66 3.95 14.12 1.08
CA ASN A 66 3.03 15.17 1.50
C ASN A 66 1.97 15.40 0.42
N THR A 67 0.71 15.31 0.82
CA THR A 67 -0.44 15.55 -0.05
C THR A 67 -1.39 16.56 0.58
N LYS A 68 -2.40 17.00 -0.17
CA LYS A 68 -3.48 17.85 0.38
C LYS A 68 -4.37 17.13 1.41
N PHE A 69 -4.28 15.81 1.51
CA PHE A 69 -5.05 14.98 2.44
C PHE A 69 -4.27 14.59 3.69
N GLY A 70 -2.99 14.92 3.77
CA GLY A 70 -2.08 14.48 4.82
C GLY A 70 -0.85 13.80 4.26
N LYS A 71 -0.09 13.16 5.12
CA LYS A 71 1.14 12.43 4.76
C LYS A 71 0.83 10.97 4.48
N ILE A 72 1.16 10.53 3.29
CA ILE A 72 0.80 9.19 2.77
C ILE A 72 2.07 8.37 2.57
N GLY A 73 2.10 7.17 3.14
CA GLY A 73 3.11 6.13 2.92
C GLY A 73 2.67 5.08 1.90
N MET A 74 3.62 4.27 1.45
CA MET A 74 3.37 3.17 0.51
C MET A 74 4.23 1.96 0.87
N LEU A 75 3.60 0.78 0.92
CA LEU A 75 4.24 -0.52 1.07
C LEU A 75 3.82 -1.45 -0.08
N ILE A 76 4.62 -2.47 -0.35
CA ILE A 76 4.32 -3.46 -1.37
C ILE A 76 4.33 -4.86 -0.76
N CYS A 77 3.11 -5.45 -0.62
CA CYS A 77 2.92 -6.85 -0.25
C CYS A 77 3.76 -7.26 0.99
N TYR A 78 4.79 -8.07 0.80
CA TYR A 78 5.62 -8.62 1.87
C TYR A 78 6.30 -7.58 2.77
N ASP A 79 6.42 -6.32 2.34
CA ASP A 79 6.93 -5.24 3.20
C ASP A 79 6.10 -5.05 4.47
N VAL A 80 4.76 -5.32 4.41
CA VAL A 80 3.87 -5.11 5.56
C VAL A 80 4.03 -6.17 6.65
N GLU A 81 4.62 -7.33 6.33
CA GLU A 81 4.84 -8.42 7.27
C GLU A 81 5.98 -8.13 8.28
N PHE A 82 6.76 -7.09 8.02
CA PHE A 82 7.80 -6.61 8.93
C PHE A 82 7.32 -5.34 9.65
N PRO A 83 7.55 -5.22 10.97
CA PRO A 83 7.11 -4.02 11.70
C PRO A 83 7.93 -2.77 11.37
N GLU A 84 9.17 -2.91 10.88
CA GLU A 84 10.08 -1.80 10.63
C GLU A 84 9.60 -0.85 9.51
N PRO A 85 9.16 -1.32 8.32
CA PRO A 85 8.68 -0.46 7.24
C PRO A 85 7.58 0.51 7.69
N SER A 86 6.54 -0.02 8.30
CA SER A 86 5.41 0.77 8.80
C SER A 86 5.84 1.73 9.91
N ARG A 87 6.74 1.29 10.80
CA ARG A 87 7.30 2.16 11.86
C ARG A 87 8.15 3.29 11.27
N ILE A 88 8.95 3.03 10.25
CA ILE A 88 9.75 4.06 9.56
C ILE A 88 8.84 5.11 8.93
N GLU A 89 7.75 4.70 8.28
CA GLU A 89 6.80 5.62 7.69
C GLU A 89 6.05 6.44 8.74
N ALA A 90 5.61 5.81 9.83
CA ALA A 90 4.99 6.50 10.97
C ALA A 90 5.92 7.53 11.61
N LEU A 91 7.20 7.20 11.82
CA LEU A 91 8.20 8.15 12.33
C LEU A 91 8.49 9.32 11.37
N LYS A 92 8.24 9.14 10.08
CA LYS A 92 8.26 10.22 9.08
C LYS A 92 6.95 11.03 9.07
N GLY A 93 5.98 10.60 9.87
CA GLY A 93 4.69 11.25 10.07
C GLY A 93 3.61 10.79 9.09
N ALA A 94 3.70 9.58 8.54
CA ALA A 94 2.60 9.02 7.75
C ALA A 94 1.33 8.89 8.60
N GLU A 95 0.21 9.32 8.03
CA GLU A 95 -1.13 9.25 8.64
C GLU A 95 -1.96 8.14 8.00
N LEU A 96 -1.64 7.79 6.76
CA LEU A 96 -2.24 6.69 6.01
C LEU A 96 -1.16 6.00 5.19
N VAL A 97 -1.12 4.67 5.21
CA VAL A 97 -0.21 3.86 4.41
C VAL A 97 -1.01 2.93 3.50
N PHE A 98 -0.71 2.97 2.20
CA PHE A 98 -1.26 2.04 1.23
C PHE A 98 -0.34 0.85 1.04
N CYS A 99 -0.91 -0.37 1.06
CA CYS A 99 -0.20 -1.61 0.77
C CYS A 99 -0.83 -2.28 -0.47
N SER A 100 -0.13 -2.23 -1.60
CA SER A 100 -0.51 -2.97 -2.82
C SER A 100 0.06 -4.39 -2.75
N ALA A 101 -0.78 -5.42 -2.87
CA ALA A 101 -0.35 -6.81 -2.67
C ALA A 101 -0.88 -7.76 -3.75
N VAL A 102 -0.25 -8.93 -3.81
CA VAL A 102 -0.73 -10.18 -4.39
C VAL A 102 -0.56 -11.23 -3.29
N TRP A 103 -1.51 -11.25 -2.34
CA TRP A 103 -1.42 -12.01 -1.10
C TRP A 103 -2.22 -13.30 -1.18
N SER A 104 -1.57 -14.41 -0.91
CA SER A 104 -2.12 -15.74 -1.14
C SER A 104 -3.10 -16.21 -0.08
N ILE A 105 -4.02 -17.10 -0.46
CA ILE A 105 -5.00 -17.74 0.44
C ILE A 105 -4.34 -18.41 1.66
N PRO A 106 -3.26 -19.20 1.54
CA PRO A 106 -2.62 -19.79 2.71
C PRO A 106 -2.08 -18.79 3.74
N ALA A 107 -1.84 -17.55 3.30
CA ALA A 107 -1.34 -16.47 4.14
C ALA A 107 -2.42 -15.47 4.58
N ALA A 108 -3.70 -15.71 4.27
CA ALA A 108 -4.79 -14.77 4.52
C ALA A 108 -4.85 -14.27 5.97
N ARG A 109 -4.61 -15.16 6.96
CA ARG A 109 -4.61 -14.76 8.37
C ARG A 109 -3.52 -13.74 8.69
N ARG A 110 -2.35 -13.82 8.03
CA ARG A 110 -1.27 -12.84 8.22
C ARG A 110 -1.66 -11.48 7.67
N TRP A 111 -2.31 -11.45 6.48
CA TRP A 111 -2.84 -10.22 5.90
C TRP A 111 -3.74 -9.43 6.87
N ASP A 112 -4.65 -10.12 7.56
CA ASP A 112 -5.52 -9.51 8.57
C ASP A 112 -4.73 -8.97 9.75
N VAL A 113 -3.81 -9.77 10.30
CA VAL A 113 -3.01 -9.42 11.47
C VAL A 113 -2.04 -8.28 11.17
N ASP A 114 -1.37 -8.34 10.01
CA ASP A 114 -0.34 -7.39 9.65
C ASP A 114 -0.91 -6.00 9.40
N LEU A 115 -2.04 -5.89 8.67
CA LEU A 115 -2.69 -4.60 8.45
C LEU A 115 -3.23 -4.01 9.75
N ALA A 116 -3.93 -4.81 10.56
CA ALA A 116 -4.50 -4.36 11.83
C ALA A 116 -3.41 -4.00 12.86
N GLY A 117 -2.39 -4.85 12.98
CA GLY A 117 -1.27 -4.62 13.90
C GLY A 117 -0.46 -3.37 13.53
N ASN A 118 -0.12 -3.21 12.25
CA ASN A 118 0.62 -2.03 11.81
C ASN A 118 -0.18 -0.73 11.94
N ALA A 119 -1.50 -0.77 11.73
CA ALA A 119 -2.37 0.38 11.98
C ALA A 119 -2.36 0.76 13.47
N LEU A 120 -2.65 -0.21 14.35
CA LEU A 120 -2.74 -0.01 15.80
C LEU A 120 -1.40 0.44 16.42
N PHE A 121 -0.29 -0.26 16.10
CA PHE A 121 1.01 0.01 16.71
C PHE A 121 1.63 1.34 16.27
N ASN A 122 1.19 1.87 15.14
CA ASN A 122 1.70 3.10 14.56
C ASN A 122 0.68 4.25 14.60
N LEU A 123 -0.54 4.01 15.11
CA LEU A 123 -1.62 4.99 15.22
C LEU A 123 -1.89 5.70 13.87
N MET A 124 -2.00 4.92 12.80
CA MET A 124 -2.24 5.43 11.43
C MET A 124 -3.22 4.54 10.70
N PHE A 125 -3.83 5.05 9.64
CA PHE A 125 -4.65 4.22 8.76
C PHE A 125 -3.78 3.29 7.91
N MET A 126 -4.29 2.08 7.67
CA MET A 126 -3.74 1.14 6.68
C MET A 126 -4.79 0.82 5.63
N ALA A 127 -4.43 0.92 4.35
CA ALA A 127 -5.30 0.57 3.23
C ALA A 127 -4.63 -0.51 2.37
N GLY A 128 -5.05 -1.75 2.53
CA GLY A 128 -4.56 -2.89 1.79
C GLY A 128 -5.39 -3.19 0.55
N SER A 129 -4.75 -3.31 -0.62
CA SER A 129 -5.38 -3.74 -1.87
C SER A 129 -4.81 -5.06 -2.33
N ASN A 130 -5.69 -6.06 -2.54
CA ASN A 130 -5.33 -7.42 -2.91
C ASN A 130 -6.33 -7.98 -3.92
N PRO A 131 -5.90 -8.69 -4.99
CA PRO A 131 -6.80 -9.28 -5.96
C PRO A 131 -7.56 -10.51 -5.41
N VAL A 132 -8.60 -10.90 -6.13
CA VAL A 132 -9.40 -12.13 -5.87
C VAL A 132 -9.05 -13.26 -6.84
N GLU A 133 -8.04 -13.07 -7.70
CA GLU A 133 -7.59 -14.02 -8.72
C GLU A 133 -6.50 -14.98 -8.20
N ASP A 134 -6.31 -16.10 -8.90
CA ASP A 134 -5.11 -16.97 -8.85
C ASP A 134 -4.54 -17.26 -7.46
N ASN A 135 -5.32 -17.86 -6.56
CA ASN A 135 -4.92 -18.18 -5.18
C ASN A 135 -4.70 -16.96 -4.27
N CYS A 136 -5.15 -15.78 -4.66
CA CYS A 136 -5.16 -14.60 -3.81
C CYS A 136 -6.35 -14.60 -2.85
N CYS A 137 -6.14 -14.08 -1.65
CA CYS A 137 -7.17 -14.14 -0.61
C CYS A 137 -8.22 -13.03 -0.69
N GLY A 138 -8.15 -12.13 -1.67
CA GLY A 138 -9.04 -10.97 -1.72
C GLY A 138 -8.92 -10.11 -0.47
N THR A 139 -10.04 -9.79 0.16
CA THR A 139 -10.12 -9.07 1.44
C THR A 139 -9.31 -7.77 1.46
N SER A 140 -9.35 -7.02 0.35
CA SER A 140 -8.89 -5.62 0.37
C SER A 140 -9.59 -4.89 1.49
N LYS A 141 -8.88 -4.08 2.29
CA LYS A 141 -9.49 -3.46 3.47
C LYS A 141 -8.85 -2.13 3.85
N ILE A 142 -9.62 -1.36 4.61
CA ILE A 142 -9.16 -0.15 5.27
C ILE A 142 -9.28 -0.37 6.76
N VAL A 143 -8.18 -0.15 7.47
CA VAL A 143 -8.06 -0.31 8.92
C VAL A 143 -7.76 1.04 9.54
N GLY A 144 -8.44 1.37 10.62
CA GLY A 144 -8.27 2.61 11.38
C GLY A 144 -7.07 2.57 12.33
N PRO A 145 -6.67 3.71 12.89
CA PRO A 145 -5.53 3.83 13.82
C PRO A 145 -5.74 3.08 15.15
N ASP A 146 -6.96 2.66 15.45
CA ASP A 146 -7.35 1.80 16.57
C ASP A 146 -7.23 0.29 16.25
N GLY A 147 -6.82 -0.08 15.04
CA GLY A 147 -6.73 -1.45 14.56
C GLY A 147 -8.05 -2.05 14.06
N GLU A 148 -9.15 -1.30 14.11
CA GLU A 148 -10.47 -1.77 13.68
C GLU A 148 -10.66 -1.61 12.17
N VAL A 149 -11.27 -2.61 11.55
CA VAL A 149 -11.58 -2.60 10.11
C VAL A 149 -12.73 -1.62 9.84
N ARG A 150 -12.48 -0.62 9.01
CA ARG A 150 -13.48 0.37 8.57
C ARG A 150 -14.30 -0.13 7.39
N ALA A 151 -13.66 -0.86 6.48
CA ALA A 151 -14.30 -1.48 5.33
C ALA A 151 -13.46 -2.68 4.84
N GLU A 152 -14.13 -3.72 4.36
CA GLU A 152 -13.49 -4.92 3.82
C GLU A 152 -14.24 -5.40 2.57
N ALA A 153 -13.48 -5.73 1.54
CA ALA A 153 -13.99 -6.29 0.29
C ALA A 153 -14.13 -7.81 0.37
N SER A 154 -14.85 -8.38 -0.60
CA SER A 154 -15.06 -9.81 -0.74
C SER A 154 -13.75 -10.61 -0.83
N LYS A 155 -13.83 -11.88 -0.43
CA LYS A 155 -12.76 -12.87 -0.63
C LYS A 155 -12.71 -13.42 -2.06
N THR A 156 -13.82 -13.36 -2.77
CA THR A 156 -14.03 -14.09 -4.02
C THR A 156 -14.60 -13.27 -5.15
N GLU A 157 -15.20 -12.11 -4.83
CA GLU A 157 -15.87 -11.28 -5.83
C GLU A 157 -15.05 -10.02 -6.10
N GLU A 158 -14.91 -9.68 -7.36
CA GLU A 158 -14.30 -8.40 -7.78
C GLU A 158 -15.26 -7.26 -7.45
N GLU A 159 -14.81 -6.30 -6.65
CA GLU A 159 -15.62 -5.16 -6.25
C GLU A 159 -14.80 -3.89 -6.05
N LEU A 160 -15.48 -2.75 -6.08
CA LEU A 160 -14.92 -1.45 -5.72
C LEU A 160 -15.21 -1.17 -4.25
N LEU A 161 -14.20 -1.28 -3.38
CA LEU A 161 -14.30 -0.90 -1.99
C LEU A 161 -14.19 0.63 -1.86
N VAL A 162 -15.20 1.26 -1.27
CA VAL A 162 -15.23 2.71 -1.00
C VAL A 162 -15.47 2.93 0.49
N CYS A 163 -14.67 3.81 1.09
CA CYS A 163 -14.79 4.17 2.50
C CYS A 163 -14.37 5.63 2.71
N ASP A 164 -15.19 6.38 3.42
CA ASP A 164 -14.83 7.70 3.92
C ASP A 164 -14.05 7.55 5.23
N ILE A 165 -12.91 8.23 5.33
CA ILE A 165 -12.07 8.24 6.53
C ILE A 165 -11.86 9.68 7.02
N ASP A 166 -11.90 9.88 8.35
CA ASP A 166 -11.53 11.14 8.98
C ASP A 166 -10.07 11.08 9.43
N MET A 167 -9.17 11.72 8.68
CA MET A 167 -7.73 11.74 9.02
C MET A 167 -7.43 12.30 10.42
N ASN A 168 -8.37 13.06 11.03
CA ASN A 168 -8.21 13.53 12.41
C ASN A 168 -8.34 12.41 13.45
N GLU A 169 -8.78 11.23 13.09
CA GLU A 169 -8.79 10.08 14.02
C GLU A 169 -7.38 9.73 14.49
N VAL A 170 -6.37 9.95 13.66
CA VAL A 170 -4.94 9.78 14.01
C VAL A 170 -4.53 10.62 15.23
N LEU A 171 -5.20 11.74 15.48
CA LEU A 171 -4.93 12.65 16.60
C LEU A 171 -5.72 12.32 17.87
N LYS A 172 -6.66 11.36 17.80
CA LYS A 172 -7.59 11.04 18.89
C LYS A 172 -7.24 9.76 19.65
N VAL A 173 -6.25 9.00 19.17
CA VAL A 173 -5.83 7.70 19.71
C VAL A 173 -4.63 7.85 20.64
#